data_45f4d0a9bc2148075dcc5ccbad8bf0d2
#
_entry.id   45f4d0a9bc2148075dcc5ccbad8bf0d2
#
_cell.length_a   1.000
_cell.length_b   1.000
_cell.length_c   1.000
_cell.angle_alpha   90.00
_cell.angle_beta   90.00
_cell.angle_gamma   90.00
#
_symmetry.space_group_name_H-M   'P 1'
#
loop_
_entity.id
_entity.type
_entity.pdbx_description
1 polymer ?
#
loop_
_entity_poly.entity_id
_entity_poly.type
_entity_poly.pdbx_seq_one_letter_code
_entity_poly.pdbx_strand_id
1 'polypeptide(L)'
;GLWEITVPKQYGGAEVSSHTVAKVIALLSGADGSIGQIPQNHFYALEVLRNTGTEAQKQRLYGEVLNGTRFGNALAEFKTKTSTHKQTNIRPHENGYLIQGEKFYCTGSLFAHRIPTLVLDDAGREYLAFVKSGSQGLKLVDDWSGFGQKTTGSGTVKFDQVFVDADDVIPFDTAFLQPTLVGPFAQIMHASIEVGIARAAFEESLQRVHQARPWIDSNVETANQDPLTIYELGRIAVDVRASEVLLKQAAQSIDAAKIETTPESIAKASIDVAKVRAHSTDIALKASSKLIELAGSRGSQSQDGLDRFWRNARVHTLHDAARWKYYFIGNYVLNGVLPPRRGTL
;
A
#
# COMPACT_ATOMS: atom_id res chain seq x y z
N GLY A 1 15.00 -13.16 -3.61
CA GLY A 1 14.96 -11.72 -3.51
C GLY A 1 13.70 -11.17 -2.89
N LEU A 2 13.56 -9.85 -2.97
CA LEU A 2 12.50 -9.12 -2.27
C LEU A 2 11.07 -9.53 -2.69
N TRP A 3 10.86 -9.81 -3.96
CA TRP A 3 9.53 -10.07 -4.52
C TRP A 3 8.92 -11.41 -4.10
N GLU A 4 9.73 -12.35 -3.65
CA GLU A 4 9.31 -13.71 -3.28
C GLU A 4 9.06 -13.91 -1.78
N ILE A 5 9.29 -12.88 -0.94
CA ILE A 5 9.26 -13.02 0.53
C ILE A 5 7.91 -13.47 1.10
N THR A 6 6.80 -13.22 0.36
CA THR A 6 5.44 -13.63 0.78
C THR A 6 4.98 -14.94 0.14
N VAL A 7 5.73 -15.49 -0.81
CA VAL A 7 5.41 -16.78 -1.42
C VAL A 7 5.44 -17.88 -0.34
N PRO A 8 4.39 -18.75 -0.26
CA PRO A 8 4.32 -19.77 0.77
C PRO A 8 5.46 -20.79 0.67
N LYS A 9 5.91 -21.30 1.83
CA LYS A 9 6.99 -22.29 1.92
C LYS A 9 6.73 -23.55 1.09
N GLN A 10 5.48 -24.01 1.06
CA GLN A 10 5.09 -25.19 0.28
C GLN A 10 5.34 -25.05 -1.23
N TYR A 11 5.46 -23.81 -1.75
CA TYR A 11 5.81 -23.50 -3.13
C TYR A 11 7.27 -23.05 -3.30
N GLY A 12 8.11 -23.15 -2.23
CA GLY A 12 9.52 -22.80 -2.24
C GLY A 12 9.86 -21.38 -1.82
N GLY A 13 8.88 -20.59 -1.36
CA GLY A 13 9.09 -19.22 -0.88
C GLY A 13 9.55 -19.12 0.56
N ALA A 14 9.89 -17.90 0.99
CA ALA A 14 10.32 -17.64 2.36
C ALA A 14 9.15 -17.56 3.37
N GLU A 15 7.96 -17.21 2.90
CA GLU A 15 6.75 -17.02 3.72
C GLU A 15 7.03 -16.25 5.02
N VAL A 16 7.65 -15.09 4.88
CA VAL A 16 7.98 -14.25 6.04
C VAL A 16 6.72 -13.77 6.75
N SER A 17 6.85 -13.44 8.04
CA SER A 17 5.74 -12.90 8.84
C SER A 17 5.24 -11.56 8.29
N SER A 18 3.99 -11.22 8.56
CA SER A 18 3.43 -9.91 8.22
C SER A 18 4.21 -8.76 8.86
N HIS A 19 4.80 -9.02 10.06
CA HIS A 19 5.71 -8.07 10.71
C HIS A 19 6.98 -7.82 9.89
N THR A 20 7.56 -8.84 9.27
CA THR A 20 8.73 -8.68 8.40
C THR A 20 8.35 -7.91 7.12
N VAL A 21 7.22 -8.24 6.49
CA VAL A 21 6.71 -7.49 5.32
C VAL A 21 6.53 -6.02 5.67
N ALA A 22 5.86 -5.72 6.79
CA ALA A 22 5.65 -4.35 7.23
C ALA A 22 6.96 -3.58 7.45
N LYS A 23 7.96 -4.20 8.07
CA LYS A 23 9.30 -3.60 8.24
C LYS A 23 9.99 -3.32 6.92
N VAL A 24 9.95 -4.27 5.98
CA VAL A 24 10.57 -4.11 4.66
C VAL A 24 9.94 -2.95 3.90
N ILE A 25 8.61 -2.88 3.86
CA ILE A 25 7.90 -1.78 3.21
C ILE A 25 8.23 -0.44 3.89
N ALA A 26 8.25 -0.38 5.23
CA ALA A 26 8.59 0.85 5.94
C ALA A 26 10.04 1.32 5.68
N LEU A 27 11.00 0.39 5.59
CA LEU A 27 12.39 0.71 5.25
C LEU A 27 12.51 1.27 3.83
N LEU A 28 11.87 0.63 2.85
CA LEU A 28 11.84 1.11 1.47
C LEU A 28 11.20 2.49 1.37
N SER A 29 10.09 2.71 2.09
CA SER A 29 9.35 3.98 2.08
C SER A 29 10.09 5.11 2.79
N GLY A 30 10.95 4.79 3.75
CA GLY A 30 11.86 5.75 4.36
C GLY A 30 12.90 6.27 3.37
N ALA A 31 13.37 5.42 2.46
CA ALA A 31 14.24 5.84 1.37
C ALA A 31 13.46 6.66 0.31
N ASP A 32 12.35 6.12 -0.17
CA ASP A 32 11.41 6.81 -1.05
C ASP A 32 10.00 6.19 -0.99
N GLY A 33 8.98 7.03 -0.76
CA GLY A 33 7.59 6.58 -0.65
C GLY A 33 7.03 5.95 -1.92
N SER A 34 7.58 6.26 -3.10
CA SER A 34 7.22 5.61 -4.37
C SER A 34 7.76 4.18 -4.42
N ILE A 35 9.04 4.00 -4.07
CA ILE A 35 9.69 2.68 -4.06
C ILE A 35 8.99 1.75 -3.06
N GLY A 36 8.58 2.28 -1.90
CA GLY A 36 7.85 1.49 -0.91
C GLY A 36 6.46 1.04 -1.36
N GLN A 37 5.81 1.80 -2.26
CA GLN A 37 4.46 1.46 -2.72
C GLN A 37 4.45 0.41 -3.84
N ILE A 38 5.46 0.33 -4.69
CA ILE A 38 5.48 -0.60 -5.82
C ILE A 38 5.31 -2.07 -5.36
N PRO A 39 6.03 -2.57 -4.33
CA PRO A 39 5.87 -3.94 -3.85
C PRO A 39 4.49 -4.26 -3.24
N GLN A 40 3.79 -3.28 -2.72
CA GLN A 40 2.49 -3.47 -2.09
C GLN A 40 1.50 -4.20 -3.01
N ASN A 41 1.37 -3.76 -4.26
CA ASN A 41 0.44 -4.36 -5.21
C ASN A 41 0.85 -5.78 -5.60
N HIS A 42 2.13 -6.04 -5.72
CA HIS A 42 2.66 -7.38 -5.97
C HIS A 42 2.29 -8.34 -4.85
N PHE A 43 2.57 -7.98 -3.60
CA PHE A 43 2.24 -8.82 -2.44
C PHE A 43 0.73 -8.97 -2.25
N TYR A 44 -0.05 -7.93 -2.54
CA TYR A 44 -1.51 -8.00 -2.54
C TYR A 44 -2.03 -9.06 -3.53
N ALA A 45 -1.56 -9.04 -4.77
CA ALA A 45 -1.96 -10.02 -5.78
C ALA A 45 -1.58 -11.46 -5.39
N LEU A 46 -0.43 -11.66 -4.74
CA LEU A 46 -0.02 -12.96 -4.20
C LEU A 46 -0.94 -13.43 -3.06
N GLU A 47 -1.42 -12.52 -2.21
CA GLU A 47 -2.36 -12.89 -1.14
C GLU A 47 -3.75 -13.22 -1.71
N VAL A 48 -4.23 -12.52 -2.74
CA VAL A 48 -5.46 -12.91 -3.45
C VAL A 48 -5.29 -14.29 -4.08
N LEU A 49 -4.18 -14.55 -4.77
CA LEU A 49 -3.86 -15.87 -5.36
C LEU A 49 -3.85 -16.97 -4.28
N ARG A 50 -3.30 -16.71 -3.10
CA ARG A 50 -3.31 -17.63 -1.96
C ARG A 50 -4.72 -18.08 -1.60
N ASN A 51 -5.68 -17.14 -1.60
CA ASN A 51 -7.04 -17.36 -1.14
C ASN A 51 -7.94 -18.00 -2.21
N THR A 52 -7.81 -17.64 -3.47
CA THR A 52 -8.79 -17.98 -4.51
C THR A 52 -8.25 -18.78 -5.69
N GLY A 53 -6.93 -18.86 -5.85
CA GLY A 53 -6.31 -19.64 -6.92
C GLY A 53 -6.44 -21.16 -6.68
N THR A 54 -6.52 -21.93 -7.75
CA THR A 54 -6.37 -23.38 -7.72
C THR A 54 -4.93 -23.78 -7.41
N GLU A 55 -4.69 -25.02 -7.00
CA GLU A 55 -3.30 -25.49 -6.71
C GLU A 55 -2.41 -25.39 -7.94
N ALA A 56 -2.91 -25.69 -9.14
CA ALA A 56 -2.17 -25.57 -10.39
C ALA A 56 -1.79 -24.09 -10.67
N GLN A 57 -2.73 -23.15 -10.47
CA GLN A 57 -2.47 -21.71 -10.62
C GLN A 57 -1.44 -21.22 -9.60
N LYS A 58 -1.57 -21.62 -8.34
CA LYS A 58 -0.61 -21.28 -7.27
C LYS A 58 0.79 -21.80 -7.61
N GLN A 59 0.90 -23.09 -7.93
CA GLN A 59 2.19 -23.70 -8.27
C GLN A 59 2.88 -22.95 -9.43
N ARG A 60 2.14 -22.62 -10.47
CA ARG A 60 2.67 -21.93 -11.64
C ARG A 60 3.02 -20.45 -11.36
N LEU A 61 2.08 -19.68 -10.84
CA LEU A 61 2.28 -18.23 -10.64
C LEU A 61 3.30 -17.94 -9.53
N TYR A 62 3.32 -18.71 -8.44
CA TYR A 62 4.39 -18.59 -7.44
C TYR A 62 5.74 -19.03 -8.01
N GLY A 63 5.78 -20.08 -8.84
CA GLY A 63 6.99 -20.50 -9.54
C GLY A 63 7.54 -19.40 -10.45
N GLU A 64 6.68 -18.68 -11.18
CA GLU A 64 7.09 -17.52 -11.98
C GLU A 64 7.70 -16.42 -11.09
N VAL A 65 7.10 -16.13 -9.92
CA VAL A 65 7.62 -15.12 -8.97
C VAL A 65 8.99 -15.53 -8.43
N LEU A 66 9.18 -16.79 -8.07
CA LEU A 66 10.48 -17.33 -7.63
C LEU A 66 11.55 -17.22 -8.73
N ASN A 67 11.14 -17.22 -10.00
CA ASN A 67 12.01 -16.99 -11.15
C ASN A 67 12.11 -15.50 -11.56
N GLY A 68 11.69 -14.57 -10.70
CA GLY A 68 11.88 -13.13 -10.86
C GLY A 68 10.72 -12.37 -11.49
N THR A 69 9.57 -13.02 -11.74
CA THR A 69 8.37 -12.31 -12.24
C THR A 69 7.85 -11.33 -11.21
N ARG A 70 7.63 -10.08 -11.64
CA ARG A 70 7.01 -9.02 -10.84
C ARG A 70 5.59 -8.76 -11.31
N PHE A 71 4.69 -8.56 -10.35
CA PHE A 71 3.31 -8.18 -10.61
C PHE A 71 3.12 -6.68 -10.39
N GLY A 72 2.40 -6.03 -11.31
CA GLY A 72 1.93 -4.66 -11.17
C GLY A 72 0.51 -4.61 -10.60
N ASN A 73 -0.27 -3.64 -11.03
CA ASN A 73 -1.63 -3.41 -10.56
C ASN A 73 -2.50 -2.76 -11.66
N ALA A 74 -3.73 -3.26 -11.83
CA ALA A 74 -4.73 -2.63 -12.69
C ALA A 74 -6.15 -2.87 -12.10
N LEU A 75 -6.43 -2.29 -10.91
CA LEU A 75 -7.69 -2.51 -10.20
C LEU A 75 -8.64 -1.31 -10.31
N ALA A 76 -8.13 -0.08 -10.15
CA ALA A 76 -8.95 1.11 -10.06
C ALA A 76 -9.47 1.58 -11.43
N GLU A 77 -10.66 2.17 -11.42
CA GLU A 77 -11.22 2.85 -12.59
C GLU A 77 -11.54 4.31 -12.27
N PHE A 78 -11.38 5.15 -13.27
CA PHE A 78 -11.69 6.57 -13.23
C PHE A 78 -12.93 6.85 -14.08
N LYS A 79 -13.65 7.94 -13.77
CA LYS A 79 -14.90 8.33 -14.46
C LYS A 79 -16.09 7.38 -14.25
N THR A 80 -16.07 6.58 -13.20
CA THR A 80 -17.22 5.79 -12.77
C THR A 80 -17.99 6.50 -11.66
N LYS A 81 -19.27 6.14 -11.45
CA LYS A 81 -20.14 6.77 -10.45
C LYS A 81 -19.60 6.65 -9.01
N THR A 82 -18.97 5.54 -8.71
CA THR A 82 -18.34 5.26 -7.41
C THR A 82 -17.08 4.42 -7.63
N SER A 83 -16.19 4.36 -6.65
CA SER A 83 -14.99 3.51 -6.68
C SER A 83 -15.28 2.00 -6.81
N THR A 84 -16.51 1.58 -6.52
CA THR A 84 -16.96 0.20 -6.65
C THR A 84 -17.62 -0.11 -8.00
N HIS A 85 -18.01 0.90 -8.76
CA HIS A 85 -18.57 0.71 -10.10
C HIS A 85 -17.43 0.50 -11.11
N LYS A 86 -17.44 -0.63 -11.79
CA LYS A 86 -16.40 -1.06 -12.74
C LYS A 86 -17.01 -1.32 -14.12
N GLN A 87 -16.22 -1.09 -15.15
CA GLN A 87 -16.62 -1.22 -16.56
C GLN A 87 -15.69 -2.14 -17.36
N THR A 88 -14.42 -2.31 -16.89
CA THR A 88 -13.50 -3.25 -17.54
C THR A 88 -14.05 -4.66 -17.42
N ASN A 89 -14.31 -5.26 -18.57
CA ASN A 89 -14.99 -6.54 -18.66
C ASN A 89 -14.09 -7.65 -19.23
N ILE A 90 -14.52 -8.88 -18.96
CA ILE A 90 -13.91 -10.10 -19.45
C ILE A 90 -15.00 -10.98 -20.10
N ARG A 91 -14.72 -11.52 -21.29
CA ARG A 91 -15.67 -12.37 -22.02
C ARG A 91 -14.98 -13.64 -22.49
N PRO A 92 -15.66 -14.78 -22.46
CA PRO A 92 -15.12 -16.04 -22.97
C PRO A 92 -14.68 -15.93 -24.43
N HIS A 93 -13.53 -16.50 -24.75
CA HIS A 93 -12.98 -16.58 -26.10
C HIS A 93 -12.03 -17.77 -26.22
N GLU A 94 -12.33 -18.73 -27.08
CA GLU A 94 -11.55 -19.95 -27.26
C GLU A 94 -11.26 -20.66 -25.92
N ASN A 95 -10.00 -20.90 -25.59
CA ASN A 95 -9.52 -21.51 -24.36
C ASN A 95 -9.21 -20.50 -23.24
N GLY A 96 -9.68 -19.27 -23.36
CA GLY A 96 -9.43 -18.19 -22.41
C GLY A 96 -10.51 -17.12 -22.47
N TYR A 97 -10.06 -15.89 -22.40
CA TYR A 97 -10.93 -14.72 -22.33
C TYR A 97 -10.34 -13.52 -23.07
N LEU A 98 -11.21 -12.61 -23.51
CA LEU A 98 -10.83 -11.28 -23.99
C LEU A 98 -11.19 -10.23 -22.95
N ILE A 99 -10.26 -9.32 -22.71
CA ILE A 99 -10.43 -8.18 -21.79
C ILE A 99 -10.59 -6.91 -22.60
N GLN A 100 -11.60 -6.10 -22.24
CA GLN A 100 -11.86 -4.78 -22.82
C GLN A 100 -12.07 -3.75 -21.70
N GLY A 101 -11.39 -2.60 -21.81
CA GLY A 101 -11.58 -1.50 -20.86
C GLY A 101 -10.32 -0.69 -20.57
N GLU A 102 -10.35 0.06 -19.47
CA GLU A 102 -9.28 0.95 -19.08
C GLU A 102 -9.17 1.03 -17.56
N LYS A 103 -7.94 0.98 -17.04
CA LYS A 103 -7.64 1.10 -15.62
C LYS A 103 -6.71 2.27 -15.37
N PHE A 104 -6.86 2.88 -14.19
CA PHE A 104 -6.11 4.06 -13.75
C PHE A 104 -5.41 3.79 -12.44
N TYR A 105 -4.40 4.59 -12.11
CA TYR A 105 -3.59 4.42 -10.89
C TYR A 105 -2.94 3.03 -10.83
N CYS A 106 -2.45 2.56 -12.00
CA CYS A 106 -1.91 1.22 -12.18
C CYS A 106 -0.47 1.13 -11.65
N THR A 107 -0.31 1.30 -10.34
CA THR A 107 0.99 1.35 -9.67
C THR A 107 1.87 0.16 -10.02
N GLY A 108 3.11 0.44 -10.45
CA GLY A 108 4.11 -0.57 -10.76
C GLY A 108 3.93 -1.28 -12.10
N SER A 109 2.83 -1.03 -12.84
CA SER A 109 2.56 -1.76 -14.10
C SER A 109 3.57 -1.48 -15.19
N LEU A 110 4.20 -0.30 -15.24
CA LEU A 110 5.28 0.02 -16.16
C LEU A 110 6.54 -0.86 -15.96
N PHE A 111 6.70 -1.46 -14.76
CA PHE A 111 7.87 -2.24 -14.37
C PHE A 111 7.55 -3.73 -14.20
N ALA A 112 6.32 -4.13 -14.51
CA ALA A 112 5.81 -5.47 -14.23
C ALA A 112 5.96 -6.42 -15.43
N HIS A 113 6.05 -7.71 -15.15
CA HIS A 113 5.99 -8.79 -16.13
C HIS A 113 4.55 -9.28 -16.32
N ARG A 114 3.74 -9.20 -15.25
CA ARG A 114 2.30 -9.44 -15.27
C ARG A 114 1.55 -8.32 -14.58
N ILE A 115 0.34 -8.06 -15.05
CA ILE A 115 -0.53 -6.99 -14.57
C ILE A 115 -1.83 -7.62 -14.07
N PRO A 116 -1.93 -7.93 -12.76
CA PRO A 116 -3.18 -8.35 -12.15
C PRO A 116 -4.25 -7.29 -12.38
N THR A 117 -5.25 -7.65 -13.14
CA THR A 117 -6.31 -6.77 -13.63
C THR A 117 -7.66 -7.21 -13.08
N LEU A 118 -8.36 -6.31 -12.39
CA LEU A 118 -9.71 -6.57 -11.90
C LEU A 118 -10.72 -6.36 -13.03
N VAL A 119 -11.49 -7.41 -13.32
CA VAL A 119 -12.43 -7.45 -14.44
C VAL A 119 -13.78 -8.01 -13.99
N LEU A 120 -14.86 -7.67 -14.71
CA LEU A 120 -16.21 -8.19 -14.51
C LEU A 120 -16.63 -9.07 -15.68
N ASP A 121 -17.29 -10.18 -15.39
CA ASP A 121 -18.04 -10.91 -16.42
C ASP A 121 -19.44 -10.28 -16.66
N ASP A 122 -20.18 -10.81 -17.64
CA ASP A 122 -21.50 -10.31 -17.99
C ASP A 122 -22.55 -10.51 -16.84
N ALA A 123 -22.26 -11.38 -15.86
CA ALA A 123 -23.07 -11.57 -14.67
C ALA A 123 -22.67 -10.65 -13.51
N GLY A 124 -21.65 -9.81 -13.68
CA GLY A 124 -21.14 -8.90 -12.67
C GLY A 124 -20.22 -9.53 -11.62
N ARG A 125 -19.75 -10.77 -11.82
CA ARG A 125 -18.78 -11.42 -10.94
C ARG A 125 -17.38 -10.84 -11.18
N GLU A 126 -16.63 -10.65 -10.10
CA GLU A 126 -15.29 -10.07 -10.15
C GLU A 126 -14.21 -11.16 -10.26
N TYR A 127 -13.27 -10.94 -11.17
CA TYR A 127 -12.09 -11.79 -11.38
C TYR A 127 -10.82 -10.97 -11.38
N LEU A 128 -9.71 -11.61 -11.00
CA LEU A 128 -8.36 -11.06 -11.14
C LEU A 128 -7.66 -11.83 -12.28
N ALA A 129 -7.38 -11.13 -13.38
CA ALA A 129 -6.69 -11.68 -14.56
C ALA A 129 -5.21 -11.26 -14.51
N PHE A 130 -4.28 -12.21 -14.55
CA PHE A 130 -2.83 -11.96 -14.54
C PHE A 130 -2.30 -11.74 -15.96
N VAL A 131 -2.64 -10.61 -16.56
CA VAL A 131 -2.30 -10.26 -17.94
C VAL A 131 -0.78 -10.13 -18.11
N LYS A 132 -0.21 -10.78 -19.13
CA LYS A 132 1.22 -10.68 -19.46
C LYS A 132 1.53 -9.30 -20.03
N SER A 133 2.60 -8.67 -19.57
CA SER A 133 3.12 -7.45 -20.17
C SER A 133 3.54 -7.73 -21.61
N GLY A 134 3.18 -6.83 -22.53
CA GLY A 134 3.43 -7.01 -23.95
C GLY A 134 2.38 -7.84 -24.71
N SER A 135 1.29 -8.30 -24.07
CA SER A 135 0.16 -8.91 -24.79
C SER A 135 -0.38 -8.00 -25.88
N GLN A 136 -0.81 -8.58 -27.00
CA GLN A 136 -1.43 -7.83 -28.09
C GLN A 136 -2.69 -7.11 -27.58
N GLY A 137 -2.87 -5.84 -27.97
CA GLY A 137 -3.97 -5.00 -27.51
C GLY A 137 -3.77 -4.35 -26.13
N LEU A 138 -2.71 -4.73 -25.39
CA LEU A 138 -2.36 -4.10 -24.13
C LEU A 138 -1.53 -2.84 -24.37
N LYS A 139 -1.94 -1.72 -23.76
CA LYS A 139 -1.17 -0.46 -23.82
C LYS A 139 -0.95 0.09 -22.40
N LEU A 140 0.32 0.22 -22.02
CA LEU A 140 0.73 0.91 -20.80
C LEU A 140 1.03 2.37 -21.15
N VAL A 141 0.43 3.31 -20.42
CA VAL A 141 0.60 4.75 -20.66
C VAL A 141 1.24 5.36 -19.42
N ASP A 142 2.40 5.98 -19.59
CA ASP A 142 3.09 6.72 -18.52
C ASP A 142 2.53 8.15 -18.43
N ASP A 143 1.32 8.28 -17.88
CA ASP A 143 0.59 9.53 -17.73
C ASP A 143 0.37 9.91 -16.25
N TRP A 144 1.06 9.26 -15.30
CA TRP A 144 0.99 9.60 -13.90
C TRP A 144 1.56 11.00 -13.64
N SER A 145 0.71 11.91 -13.16
CA SER A 145 1.05 13.32 -12.93
C SER A 145 0.86 13.78 -11.48
N GLY A 146 0.86 12.84 -10.53
CA GLY A 146 0.77 13.18 -9.11
C GLY A 146 1.90 14.10 -8.64
N PHE A 147 1.59 15.08 -7.77
CA PHE A 147 2.62 15.98 -7.24
C PHE A 147 3.58 15.27 -6.25
N GLY A 148 3.24 14.09 -5.74
CA GLY A 148 4.08 13.17 -4.97
C GLY A 148 4.02 11.76 -5.53
N GLN A 149 4.81 10.84 -4.97
CA GLN A 149 4.92 9.47 -5.45
C GLN A 149 5.14 9.37 -6.97
N LYS A 150 6.00 10.23 -7.49
CA LYS A 150 6.17 10.46 -8.94
C LYS A 150 6.71 9.25 -9.69
N THR A 151 7.47 8.38 -9.03
CA THR A 151 8.19 7.26 -9.65
C THR A 151 7.47 5.92 -9.46
N THR A 152 6.19 5.93 -9.04
CA THR A 152 5.40 4.69 -8.86
C THR A 152 4.98 4.03 -10.17
N GLY A 153 5.08 4.74 -11.30
CA GLY A 153 4.54 4.25 -12.57
C GLY A 153 3.03 3.99 -12.50
N SER A 154 2.28 4.86 -11.78
CA SER A 154 0.83 4.72 -11.55
C SER A 154 -0.01 5.25 -12.71
N GLY A 155 0.41 5.03 -13.94
CA GLY A 155 -0.26 5.49 -15.15
C GLY A 155 -1.51 4.67 -15.50
N THR A 156 -1.96 4.85 -16.73
CA THR A 156 -3.14 4.20 -17.31
C THR A 156 -2.76 2.89 -17.99
N VAL A 157 -3.61 1.87 -17.84
CA VAL A 157 -3.53 0.61 -18.59
C VAL A 157 -4.79 0.45 -19.44
N LYS A 158 -4.62 0.30 -20.75
CA LYS A 158 -5.73 0.11 -21.71
C LYS A 158 -5.71 -1.30 -22.25
N PHE A 159 -6.89 -1.88 -22.35
CA PHE A 159 -7.14 -3.22 -22.85
C PHE A 159 -8.07 -3.11 -24.07
N ASP A 160 -7.55 -3.49 -25.23
CA ASP A 160 -8.32 -3.59 -26.48
C ASP A 160 -8.29 -5.03 -26.97
N GLN A 161 -9.32 -5.79 -26.61
CA GLN A 161 -9.47 -7.22 -26.91
C GLN A 161 -8.22 -8.03 -26.50
N VAL A 162 -7.69 -7.76 -25.30
CA VAL A 162 -6.49 -8.44 -24.77
C VAL A 162 -6.85 -9.86 -24.38
N PHE A 163 -6.22 -10.85 -25.04
CA PHE A 163 -6.39 -12.25 -24.68
C PHE A 163 -5.65 -12.60 -23.39
N VAL A 164 -6.30 -13.40 -22.55
CA VAL A 164 -5.73 -14.01 -21.34
C VAL A 164 -6.17 -15.46 -21.27
N ASP A 165 -5.21 -16.36 -20.98
CA ASP A 165 -5.50 -17.79 -20.79
C ASP A 165 -6.44 -18.00 -19.58
N ALA A 166 -7.34 -19.01 -19.65
CA ALA A 166 -8.24 -19.32 -18.54
C ALA A 166 -7.49 -19.61 -17.23
N ASP A 167 -6.31 -20.22 -17.31
CA ASP A 167 -5.44 -20.51 -16.16
C ASP A 167 -4.83 -19.24 -15.53
N ASP A 168 -4.84 -18.10 -16.22
CA ASP A 168 -4.37 -16.82 -15.71
C ASP A 168 -5.50 -15.99 -15.05
N VAL A 169 -6.70 -16.55 -14.85
CA VAL A 169 -7.86 -15.87 -14.28
C VAL A 169 -8.31 -16.58 -13.01
N ILE A 170 -8.43 -15.84 -11.91
CA ILE A 170 -8.91 -16.36 -10.61
C ILE A 170 -10.12 -15.57 -10.14
N PRO A 171 -11.05 -16.16 -9.36
CA PRO A 171 -12.13 -15.41 -8.71
C PRO A 171 -11.57 -14.35 -7.76
N PHE A 172 -12.18 -13.16 -7.74
CA PHE A 172 -11.77 -12.09 -6.84
C PHE A 172 -12.79 -11.84 -5.72
N ASP A 173 -14.07 -11.73 -6.05
CA ASP A 173 -15.15 -11.50 -5.09
C ASP A 173 -15.21 -12.57 -4.01
N THR A 174 -14.94 -13.82 -4.36
CA THR A 174 -14.94 -14.95 -3.43
C THR A 174 -13.89 -14.82 -2.31
N ALA A 175 -12.82 -14.03 -2.52
CA ALA A 175 -11.82 -13.78 -1.50
C ALA A 175 -12.38 -13.10 -0.24
N PHE A 176 -13.56 -12.47 -0.33
CA PHE A 176 -14.18 -11.73 0.78
C PHE A 176 -15.44 -12.40 1.34
N LEU A 177 -15.88 -13.50 0.75
CA LEU A 177 -17.06 -14.25 1.23
C LEU A 177 -16.80 -14.97 2.56
N GLN A 178 -15.58 -15.46 2.74
CA GLN A 178 -15.12 -16.11 3.98
C GLN A 178 -14.19 -15.19 4.77
N PRO A 179 -13.92 -15.47 6.06
CA PRO A 179 -12.88 -14.79 6.80
C PRO A 179 -11.56 -14.82 6.04
N THR A 180 -10.97 -13.65 5.79
CA THR A 180 -9.79 -13.51 4.92
C THR A 180 -8.84 -12.44 5.42
N LEU A 181 -7.54 -12.63 5.18
CA LEU A 181 -6.50 -11.66 5.49
C LEU A 181 -6.20 -10.70 4.34
N VAL A 182 -6.84 -10.85 3.18
CA VAL A 182 -6.59 -10.00 2.00
C VAL A 182 -6.72 -8.51 2.33
N GLY A 183 -7.78 -8.11 3.05
CA GLY A 183 -7.98 -6.73 3.46
C GLY A 183 -6.93 -6.23 4.47
N PRO A 184 -6.83 -6.82 5.67
CA PRO A 184 -5.83 -6.42 6.67
C PRO A 184 -4.39 -6.45 6.15
N PHE A 185 -4.04 -7.45 5.31
CA PHE A 185 -2.71 -7.55 4.72
C PHE A 185 -2.43 -6.43 3.69
N ALA A 186 -3.42 -6.06 2.87
CA ALA A 186 -3.30 -4.91 1.98
C ALA A 186 -3.07 -3.61 2.78
N GLN A 187 -3.88 -3.39 3.80
CA GLN A 187 -3.90 -2.14 4.55
C GLN A 187 -2.68 -1.96 5.48
N ILE A 188 -2.11 -3.04 6.01
CA ILE A 188 -0.88 -2.92 6.81
C ILE A 188 0.30 -2.44 5.97
N MET A 189 0.37 -2.83 4.70
CA MET A 189 1.42 -2.34 3.79
C MET A 189 1.27 -0.84 3.53
N HIS A 190 0.05 -0.34 3.36
CA HIS A 190 -0.21 1.11 3.27
C HIS A 190 0.18 1.85 4.55
N ALA A 191 -0.16 1.31 5.72
CA ALA A 191 0.29 1.88 6.99
C ALA A 191 1.82 1.90 7.10
N SER A 192 2.49 0.85 6.63
CA SER A 192 3.95 0.75 6.63
C SER A 192 4.62 1.82 5.78
N ILE A 193 4.03 2.17 4.63
CA ILE A 193 4.53 3.24 3.76
C ILE A 193 4.52 4.57 4.54
N GLU A 194 3.43 4.89 5.19
CA GLU A 194 3.28 6.14 5.95
C GLU A 194 4.17 6.18 7.18
N VAL A 195 4.28 5.08 7.94
CA VAL A 195 5.21 4.97 9.08
C VAL A 195 6.66 5.15 8.62
N GLY A 196 7.04 4.56 7.48
CA GLY A 196 8.36 4.72 6.89
C GLY A 196 8.70 6.16 6.53
N ILE A 197 7.76 6.85 5.87
CA ILE A 197 7.90 8.28 5.52
C ILE A 197 7.99 9.13 6.81
N ALA A 198 7.12 8.90 7.80
CA ALA A 198 7.10 9.63 9.07
C ALA A 198 8.44 9.51 9.82
N ARG A 199 8.95 8.28 9.92
CA ARG A 199 10.24 8.01 10.57
C ARG A 199 11.39 8.72 9.85
N ALA A 200 11.47 8.59 8.54
CA ALA A 200 12.55 9.20 7.76
C ALA A 200 12.48 10.74 7.81
N ALA A 201 11.28 11.33 7.78
CA ALA A 201 11.11 12.77 7.96
C ALA A 201 11.56 13.23 9.37
N PHE A 202 11.27 12.43 10.40
CA PHE A 202 11.74 12.70 11.76
C PHE A 202 13.27 12.60 11.87
N GLU A 203 13.88 11.53 11.34
CA GLU A 203 15.35 11.36 11.34
C GLU A 203 16.05 12.51 10.59
N GLU A 204 15.52 12.94 9.44
CA GLU A 204 16.01 14.09 8.70
C GLU A 204 15.86 15.40 9.52
N SER A 205 14.76 15.54 10.28
CA SER A 205 14.54 16.72 11.15
C SER A 205 15.64 16.86 12.21
N LEU A 206 16.09 15.76 12.80
CA LEU A 206 17.18 15.76 13.77
C LEU A 206 18.47 16.32 13.15
N GLN A 207 18.79 15.91 11.92
CA GLN A 207 19.98 16.38 11.22
C GLN A 207 19.87 17.86 10.83
N ARG A 208 18.69 18.29 10.36
CA ARG A 208 18.46 19.68 9.92
C ARG A 208 18.49 20.67 11.07
N VAL A 209 17.97 20.31 12.24
CA VAL A 209 18.01 21.17 13.44
C VAL A 209 19.46 21.46 13.85
N HIS A 210 20.38 20.51 13.75
CA HIS A 210 21.82 20.77 14.02
C HIS A 210 22.47 21.74 13.02
N GLN A 211 21.88 21.96 11.87
CA GLN A 211 22.36 22.87 10.82
C GLN A 211 21.57 24.18 10.76
N ALA A 212 20.44 24.26 11.48
CA ALA A 212 19.58 25.42 11.49
C ALA A 212 20.15 26.53 12.40
N ARG A 213 19.74 27.78 12.10
CA ARG A 213 20.01 28.91 13.02
C ARG A 213 18.94 28.94 14.10
N PRO A 214 19.31 29.24 15.36
CA PRO A 214 18.34 29.43 16.40
C PRO A 214 17.45 30.64 16.12
N TRP A 215 16.22 30.62 16.62
CA TRP A 215 15.36 31.78 16.59
C TRP A 215 15.92 32.88 17.52
N ILE A 216 15.85 34.15 17.09
CA ILE A 216 16.49 35.26 17.79
C ILE A 216 16.03 35.40 19.25
N ASP A 217 14.72 35.17 19.52
CA ASP A 217 14.16 35.32 20.85
C ASP A 217 14.46 34.12 21.77
N SER A 218 15.04 33.05 21.25
CA SER A 218 15.43 31.88 22.07
C SER A 218 16.65 32.14 22.94
N ASN A 219 17.45 33.13 22.60
CA ASN A 219 18.71 33.52 23.29
C ASN A 219 19.68 32.34 23.51
N VAL A 220 19.74 31.41 22.55
CA VAL A 220 20.66 30.27 22.57
C VAL A 220 21.63 30.35 21.40
N GLU A 221 22.76 29.64 21.48
CA GLU A 221 23.81 29.68 20.47
C GLU A 221 23.42 28.82 19.23
N THR A 222 22.69 27.73 19.44
CA THR A 222 22.34 26.74 18.40
C THR A 222 20.90 26.30 18.49
N ALA A 223 20.26 25.96 17.35
CA ALA A 223 18.84 25.59 17.30
C ALA A 223 18.50 24.34 18.14
N ASN A 224 19.45 23.42 18.34
CA ASN A 224 19.26 22.25 19.17
C ASN A 224 19.28 22.53 20.69
N GLN A 225 19.55 23.79 21.10
CA GLN A 225 19.38 24.25 22.48
C GLN A 225 18.07 25.00 22.70
N ASP A 226 17.33 25.33 21.64
CA ASP A 226 16.05 26.02 21.72
C ASP A 226 14.98 25.13 22.36
N PRO A 227 14.40 25.54 23.53
CA PRO A 227 13.44 24.72 24.26
C PRO A 227 12.16 24.41 23.47
N LEU A 228 11.72 25.28 22.56
CA LEU A 228 10.55 25.02 21.72
C LEU A 228 10.85 24.03 20.60
N THR A 229 12.03 24.11 19.99
CA THR A 229 12.51 23.11 19.02
C THR A 229 12.64 21.73 19.67
N ILE A 230 13.23 21.65 20.86
CA ILE A 230 13.34 20.40 21.65
C ILE A 230 11.96 19.85 21.97
N TYR A 231 11.02 20.70 22.40
CA TYR A 231 9.63 20.29 22.70
C TYR A 231 8.92 19.71 21.48
N GLU A 232 9.00 20.38 20.31
CA GLU A 232 8.35 19.90 19.08
C GLU A 232 8.96 18.58 18.60
N LEU A 233 10.27 18.42 18.63
CA LEU A 233 10.93 17.16 18.31
C LEU A 233 10.53 16.04 19.26
N GLY A 234 10.40 16.33 20.54
CA GLY A 234 9.93 15.39 21.56
C GLY A 234 8.51 14.88 21.27
N ARG A 235 7.60 15.78 20.87
CA ARG A 235 6.24 15.40 20.44
C ARG A 235 6.23 14.50 19.22
N ILE A 236 7.01 14.84 18.19
CA ILE A 236 7.08 14.02 16.97
C ILE A 236 7.69 12.65 17.27
N ALA A 237 8.74 12.60 18.11
CA ALA A 237 9.36 11.34 18.54
C ALA A 237 8.35 10.38 19.18
N VAL A 238 7.48 10.89 20.06
CA VAL A 238 6.40 10.10 20.69
C VAL A 238 5.41 9.60 19.65
N ASP A 239 4.94 10.46 18.74
CA ASP A 239 3.94 10.10 17.73
C ASP A 239 4.48 9.10 16.71
N VAL A 240 5.73 9.27 16.25
CA VAL A 240 6.41 8.32 15.35
C VAL A 240 6.57 6.98 16.03
N ARG A 241 7.05 6.98 17.30
CA ARG A 241 7.20 5.74 18.05
C ARG A 241 5.87 5.04 18.31
N ALA A 242 4.80 5.76 18.57
CA ALA A 242 3.45 5.21 18.70
C ALA A 242 3.02 4.51 17.40
N SER A 243 3.26 5.12 16.23
CA SER A 243 2.98 4.51 14.93
C SER A 243 3.74 3.19 14.71
N GLU A 244 5.03 3.14 15.06
CA GLU A 244 5.84 1.93 14.94
C GLU A 244 5.35 0.80 15.86
N VAL A 245 4.94 1.12 17.09
CA VAL A 245 4.38 0.15 18.04
C VAL A 245 3.04 -0.38 17.55
N LEU A 246 2.15 0.49 17.07
CA LEU A 246 0.87 0.11 16.48
C LEU A 246 1.07 -0.76 15.23
N LEU A 247 2.04 -0.42 14.37
CA LEU A 247 2.36 -1.20 13.17
C LEU A 247 2.81 -2.61 13.54
N LYS A 248 3.69 -2.74 14.52
CA LYS A 248 4.14 -4.03 15.03
C LYS A 248 2.99 -4.86 15.60
N GLN A 249 2.14 -4.25 16.41
CA GLN A 249 0.99 -4.93 17.01
C GLN A 249 -0.01 -5.39 15.95
N ALA A 250 -0.34 -4.54 14.97
CA ALA A 250 -1.24 -4.88 13.88
C ALA A 250 -0.70 -6.05 13.04
N ALA A 251 0.61 -6.05 12.73
CA ALA A 251 1.25 -7.15 12.03
C ALA A 251 1.18 -8.48 12.80
N GLN A 252 1.40 -8.43 14.12
CA GLN A 252 1.26 -9.60 14.98
C GLN A 252 -0.18 -10.11 15.04
N SER A 253 -1.18 -9.21 15.00
CA SER A 253 -2.60 -9.60 14.92
C SER A 253 -2.93 -10.31 13.60
N ILE A 254 -2.33 -9.89 12.47
CA ILE A 254 -2.46 -10.60 11.19
C ILE A 254 -1.79 -11.99 11.28
N ASP A 255 -0.57 -12.06 11.82
CA ASP A 255 0.16 -13.33 11.94
C ASP A 255 -0.58 -14.32 12.87
N ALA A 256 -1.20 -13.84 13.95
CA ALA A 256 -2.06 -14.66 14.82
C ALA A 256 -3.32 -15.15 14.09
N ALA A 257 -3.98 -14.27 13.30
CA ALA A 257 -5.17 -14.63 12.54
C ALA A 257 -4.88 -15.60 11.38
N LYS A 258 -3.63 -15.72 10.93
CA LYS A 258 -3.21 -16.78 9.98
C LYS A 258 -3.26 -18.17 10.61
N ILE A 259 -3.00 -18.28 11.91
CA ILE A 259 -2.99 -19.56 12.64
C ILE A 259 -4.43 -20.01 12.90
N GLU A 260 -5.28 -19.07 13.30
CA GLU A 260 -6.71 -19.33 13.59
C GLU A 260 -7.56 -18.28 12.88
N THR A 261 -8.01 -18.62 11.67
CA THR A 261 -8.79 -17.73 10.80
C THR A 261 -10.28 -17.84 11.14
N THR A 262 -10.77 -16.94 12.01
CA THR A 262 -12.18 -16.81 12.38
C THR A 262 -12.70 -15.41 12.04
N PRO A 263 -14.03 -15.18 11.99
CA PRO A 263 -14.57 -13.82 11.84
C PRO A 263 -14.01 -12.83 12.87
N GLU A 264 -13.85 -13.28 14.12
CA GLU A 264 -13.37 -12.46 15.25
C GLU A 264 -11.88 -12.14 15.13
N SER A 265 -11.05 -13.14 14.78
CA SER A 265 -9.60 -12.93 14.59
C SER A 265 -9.31 -11.99 13.43
N ILE A 266 -10.05 -12.14 12.31
CA ILE A 266 -9.96 -11.24 11.16
C ILE A 266 -10.45 -9.84 11.51
N ALA A 267 -11.58 -9.70 12.21
CA ALA A 267 -12.08 -8.42 12.65
C ALA A 267 -11.07 -7.69 13.56
N LYS A 268 -10.49 -8.42 14.53
CA LYS A 268 -9.43 -7.89 15.40
C LYS A 268 -8.24 -7.41 14.58
N ALA A 269 -7.72 -8.22 13.65
CA ALA A 269 -6.62 -7.83 12.78
C ALA A 269 -6.96 -6.60 11.94
N SER A 270 -8.16 -6.53 11.33
CA SER A 270 -8.64 -5.37 10.57
C SER A 270 -8.70 -4.10 11.41
N ILE A 271 -9.21 -4.19 12.64
CA ILE A 271 -9.29 -3.02 13.56
C ILE A 271 -7.90 -2.59 14.03
N ASP A 272 -7.00 -3.52 14.35
CA ASP A 272 -5.63 -3.15 14.74
C ASP A 272 -4.88 -2.51 13.57
N VAL A 273 -5.09 -2.97 12.35
CA VAL A 273 -4.56 -2.33 11.13
C VAL A 273 -5.21 -0.96 10.89
N ALA A 274 -6.52 -0.84 11.08
CA ALA A 274 -7.21 0.45 10.94
C ALA A 274 -6.67 1.50 11.93
N LYS A 275 -6.32 1.11 13.17
CA LYS A 275 -5.72 2.01 14.16
C LYS A 275 -4.38 2.57 13.67
N VAL A 276 -3.46 1.72 13.23
CA VAL A 276 -2.18 2.20 12.70
C VAL A 276 -2.37 2.99 11.42
N ARG A 277 -3.28 2.58 10.53
CA ARG A 277 -3.55 3.27 9.26
C ARG A 277 -4.08 4.69 9.49
N ALA A 278 -5.00 4.88 10.47
CA ALA A 278 -5.52 6.19 10.83
C ALA A 278 -4.41 7.07 11.45
N HIS A 279 -3.66 6.53 12.42
CA HIS A 279 -2.60 7.27 13.11
C HIS A 279 -1.44 7.61 12.17
N SER A 280 -0.99 6.67 11.31
CA SER A 280 0.13 6.90 10.39
C SER A 280 -0.19 7.96 9.33
N THR A 281 -1.45 8.05 8.89
CA THR A 281 -1.90 9.12 7.99
C THR A 281 -1.64 10.50 8.58
N ASP A 282 -2.00 10.72 9.85
CA ASP A 282 -1.83 12.00 10.52
C ASP A 282 -0.35 12.29 10.79
N ILE A 283 0.40 11.30 11.28
CA ILE A 283 1.78 11.53 11.66
C ILE A 283 2.72 11.67 10.45
N ALA A 284 2.48 10.98 9.34
CA ALA A 284 3.28 11.15 8.13
C ALA A 284 3.19 12.59 7.60
N LEU A 285 2.01 13.17 7.62
CA LEU A 285 1.80 14.57 7.22
C LEU A 285 2.40 15.54 8.25
N LYS A 286 2.21 15.28 9.54
CA LYS A 286 2.72 16.12 10.62
C LYS A 286 4.25 16.14 10.65
N ALA A 287 4.89 14.97 10.64
CA ALA A 287 6.35 14.86 10.70
C ALA A 287 7.02 15.48 9.46
N SER A 288 6.48 15.22 8.26
CA SER A 288 7.02 15.78 7.03
C SER A 288 6.82 17.30 6.91
N SER A 289 5.72 17.85 7.43
CA SER A 289 5.49 19.30 7.52
C SER A 289 6.45 19.95 8.53
N LYS A 290 6.60 19.35 9.72
CA LYS A 290 7.50 19.82 10.77
C LYS A 290 8.97 19.75 10.37
N LEU A 291 9.38 18.79 9.57
CA LEU A 291 10.72 18.74 8.99
C LEU A 291 11.05 20.06 8.27
N ILE A 292 10.16 20.54 7.40
CA ILE A 292 10.39 21.78 6.64
C ILE A 292 10.40 22.98 7.58
N GLU A 293 9.47 23.04 8.54
CA GLU A 293 9.41 24.13 9.54
C GLU A 293 10.69 24.20 10.38
N LEU A 294 11.15 23.08 10.92
CA LEU A 294 12.32 23.01 11.80
C LEU A 294 13.65 23.23 11.04
N ALA A 295 13.69 22.91 9.74
CA ALA A 295 14.81 23.25 8.88
C ALA A 295 14.90 24.76 8.57
N GLY A 296 13.85 25.52 8.91
CA GLY A 296 13.72 26.95 8.66
C GLY A 296 13.56 27.29 7.17
N SER A 297 13.80 28.54 6.80
CA SER A 297 13.66 29.02 5.41
C SER A 297 14.52 28.23 4.40
N ARG A 298 15.65 27.67 4.83
CA ARG A 298 16.49 26.79 3.99
C ARG A 298 15.78 25.49 3.61
N GLY A 299 14.87 25.00 4.46
CA GLY A 299 14.07 23.80 4.18
C GLY A 299 13.15 23.94 2.98
N SER A 300 12.88 25.17 2.50
CA SER A 300 12.10 25.44 1.29
C SER A 300 12.89 25.34 -0.01
N GLN A 301 14.22 25.15 0.06
CA GLN A 301 15.07 25.11 -1.13
C GLN A 301 14.88 23.81 -1.89
N SER A 302 14.58 23.92 -3.20
CA SER A 302 14.31 22.76 -4.06
C SER A 302 15.49 21.77 -4.13
N GLN A 303 16.73 22.25 -4.01
CA GLN A 303 17.93 21.42 -4.03
C GLN A 303 18.01 20.45 -2.84
N ASP A 304 17.43 20.78 -1.70
CA ASP A 304 17.41 19.93 -0.51
C ASP A 304 16.33 18.85 -0.59
N GLY A 305 15.30 19.06 -1.43
CA GLY A 305 14.24 18.10 -1.72
C GLY A 305 13.45 17.63 -0.50
N LEU A 306 13.39 18.42 0.59
CA LEU A 306 12.70 18.05 1.83
C LEU A 306 11.18 17.91 1.63
N ASP A 307 10.63 18.65 0.68
CA ASP A 307 9.22 18.60 0.32
C ASP A 307 8.78 17.23 -0.23
N ARG A 308 9.75 16.38 -0.68
CA ARG A 308 9.43 15.02 -1.14
C ARG A 308 8.73 14.18 -0.06
N PHE A 309 9.10 14.33 1.20
CA PHE A 309 8.47 13.61 2.31
C PHE A 309 7.00 13.97 2.42
N TRP A 310 6.69 15.27 2.44
CA TRP A 310 5.31 15.74 2.52
C TRP A 310 4.51 15.40 1.26
N ARG A 311 5.08 15.61 0.08
CA ARG A 311 4.40 15.31 -1.18
C ARG A 311 4.07 13.82 -1.31
N ASN A 312 5.02 12.94 -0.99
CA ASN A 312 4.81 11.49 -1.01
C ASN A 312 3.77 11.07 0.03
N ALA A 313 3.87 11.57 1.27
CA ALA A 313 2.89 11.32 2.32
C ALA A 313 1.49 11.79 1.89
N ARG A 314 1.37 13.04 1.40
CA ARG A 314 0.06 13.61 1.03
C ARG A 314 -0.61 12.83 -0.09
N VAL A 315 0.12 12.45 -1.12
CA VAL A 315 -0.44 11.65 -2.22
C VAL A 315 -0.85 10.26 -1.72
N HIS A 316 0.01 9.59 -0.95
CA HIS A 316 -0.30 8.26 -0.43
C HIS A 316 -1.52 8.25 0.51
N THR A 317 -1.66 9.23 1.39
CA THR A 317 -2.78 9.33 2.34
C THR A 317 -4.15 9.58 1.69
N LEU A 318 -4.18 9.86 0.37
CA LEU A 318 -5.41 9.97 -0.42
C LEU A 318 -5.92 8.61 -0.96
N HIS A 319 -5.12 7.54 -0.80
CA HIS A 319 -5.52 6.21 -1.25
C HIS A 319 -6.81 5.74 -0.59
N ASP A 320 -6.95 5.95 0.72
CA ASP A 320 -8.15 5.65 1.50
C ASP A 320 -8.52 6.83 2.39
N ALA A 321 -9.82 7.01 2.64
CA ALA A 321 -10.30 8.03 3.55
C ALA A 321 -10.11 7.64 5.02
N ALA A 322 -9.04 8.12 5.67
CA ALA A 322 -8.69 7.80 7.06
C ALA A 322 -9.85 8.02 8.06
N ARG A 323 -10.74 9.01 7.82
CA ARG A 323 -11.93 9.25 8.66
C ARG A 323 -12.85 8.03 8.78
N TRP A 324 -12.91 7.16 7.78
CA TRP A 324 -13.68 5.93 7.85
C TRP A 324 -13.02 4.85 8.73
N LYS A 325 -11.69 4.87 8.86
CA LYS A 325 -10.98 4.00 9.80
C LYS A 325 -11.40 4.33 11.24
N TYR A 326 -11.42 5.63 11.61
CA TYR A 326 -11.91 6.09 12.91
C TYR A 326 -13.38 5.68 13.16
N TYR A 327 -14.26 5.79 12.16
CA TYR A 327 -15.64 5.32 12.26
C TYR A 327 -15.73 3.83 12.59
N PHE A 328 -15.02 2.99 11.85
CA PHE A 328 -15.06 1.54 12.08
C PHE A 328 -14.44 1.14 13.43
N ILE A 329 -13.34 1.78 13.83
CA ILE A 329 -12.74 1.58 15.15
C ILE A 329 -13.75 1.95 16.25
N GLY A 330 -14.36 3.13 16.16
CA GLY A 330 -15.35 3.62 17.14
C GLY A 330 -16.56 2.69 17.24
N ASN A 331 -17.10 2.25 16.11
CA ASN A 331 -18.26 1.36 16.08
C ASN A 331 -17.95 -0.04 16.63
N TYR A 332 -16.74 -0.55 16.37
CA TYR A 332 -16.28 -1.82 16.95
C TYR A 332 -16.12 -1.72 18.49
N VAL A 333 -15.46 -0.65 18.98
CA VAL A 333 -15.21 -0.47 20.42
C VAL A 333 -16.49 -0.16 21.21
N LEU A 334 -17.36 0.69 20.64
CA LEU A 334 -18.57 1.15 21.33
C LEU A 334 -19.71 0.14 21.23
N ASN A 335 -19.92 -0.43 20.05
CA ASN A 335 -21.12 -1.20 19.74
C ASN A 335 -20.84 -2.68 19.46
N GLY A 336 -19.57 -3.12 19.44
CA GLY A 336 -19.20 -4.50 19.13
C GLY A 336 -19.43 -4.90 17.65
N VAL A 337 -19.67 -3.92 16.76
CA VAL A 337 -19.97 -4.19 15.35
C VAL A 337 -18.69 -4.58 14.60
N LEU A 338 -18.68 -5.77 14.02
CA LEU A 338 -17.54 -6.24 13.22
C LEU A 338 -17.36 -5.37 11.96
N PRO A 339 -16.11 -5.05 11.60
CA PRO A 339 -15.84 -4.29 10.38
C PRO A 339 -16.19 -5.10 9.12
N PRO A 340 -16.55 -4.43 8.00
CA PRO A 340 -16.83 -5.15 6.76
C PRO A 340 -15.56 -5.78 6.20
N ARG A 341 -15.70 -6.96 5.60
CA ARG A 341 -14.60 -7.65 4.91
C ARG A 341 -14.43 -7.08 3.50
N ARG A 342 -13.38 -6.32 3.28
CA ARG A 342 -13.03 -5.72 1.98
C ARG A 342 -11.58 -5.21 1.97
N GLY A 343 -11.03 -4.95 0.77
CA GLY A 343 -9.64 -4.52 0.58
C GLY A 343 -9.30 -3.14 1.15
N THR A 344 -10.30 -2.34 1.49
CA THR A 344 -10.10 -0.98 2.03
C THR A 344 -10.18 -0.90 3.56
N LEU A 345 -10.21 -2.06 4.25
CA LEU A 345 -10.26 -2.08 5.71
C LEU A 345 -9.53 -3.28 6.30
#